data_7e457f1cc8550fda348c2625f8ea215a
#
_entry.id   7e457f1cc8550fda348c2625f8ea215a
#
_cell.length_a   1.000
_cell.length_b   1.000
_cell.length_c   1.000
_cell.angle_alpha   90.00
_cell.angle_beta   90.00
_cell.angle_gamma   90.00
#
_symmetry.space_group_name_H-M   'P 1'
#
loop_
_entity.id
_entity.type
_entity.pdbx_description
1 polymer ?
#
loop_
_entity_poly.entity_id
_entity_poly.type
_entity_poly.pdbx_seq_one_letter_code
_entity_poly.pdbx_strand_id
1 'polypeptide(L)'
;PESETYGRIPNRYVNKDDVIYNTADGNLWFVREVWEYLQYTGDVDFLNSMWDVIKLAIESDIKNRTDEFGFLLHGDADTWMDARIKGQQPLSPRGSRANDIQVLWYTTLMIGSNIAKYLNQEEISNEWKEKANTVKVNFISYFLNEEKNMIADCLKEKNTQDFAIRPNLFFTFSVPKLLDK
;
A
#
# COMPACT_ATOMS: atom_id res chain seq x y z
N PRO A 1 8.05 21.50 -9.90
CA PRO A 1 6.97 20.56 -10.04
C PRO A 1 7.52 19.18 -9.71
N GLU A 2 6.93 18.58 -8.72
CA GLU A 2 7.32 17.26 -8.27
C GLU A 2 6.96 16.26 -9.38
N SER A 3 7.90 15.35 -9.67
CA SER A 3 7.63 14.29 -10.65
C SER A 3 6.63 13.29 -10.06
N GLU A 4 5.96 12.50 -10.89
CA GLU A 4 5.06 11.43 -10.46
C GLU A 4 5.77 10.37 -9.57
N THR A 5 7.08 10.32 -9.62
CA THR A 5 7.91 9.42 -8.81
C THR A 5 8.42 10.06 -7.51
N TYR A 6 8.15 11.36 -7.29
CA TYR A 6 8.56 12.04 -6.07
C TYR A 6 7.91 11.40 -4.84
N GLY A 7 8.71 11.07 -3.84
CA GLY A 7 8.27 10.36 -2.64
C GLY A 7 8.12 8.83 -2.79
N ARG A 8 8.46 8.26 -3.96
CA ARG A 8 8.44 6.80 -4.17
C ARG A 8 9.80 6.17 -3.95
N ILE A 9 9.80 5.00 -3.36
CA ILE A 9 10.98 4.14 -3.28
C ILE A 9 11.10 3.36 -4.59
N PRO A 10 12.25 3.40 -5.26
CA PRO A 10 12.44 2.66 -6.51
C PRO A 10 12.58 1.16 -6.25
N ASN A 11 12.09 0.35 -7.18
CA ASN A 11 12.34 -1.09 -7.20
C ASN A 11 13.82 -1.43 -7.46
N ARG A 12 14.46 -0.61 -8.30
CA ARG A 12 15.89 -0.70 -8.57
C ARG A 12 16.49 0.70 -8.65
N TYR A 13 17.61 0.86 -7.93
CA TYR A 13 18.41 2.07 -7.99
C TYR A 13 19.87 1.70 -8.24
N VAL A 14 20.44 2.10 -9.36
CA VAL A 14 21.86 1.97 -9.68
C VAL A 14 22.55 3.32 -9.50
N ASN A 15 21.98 4.36 -10.10
CA ASN A 15 22.37 5.76 -9.95
C ASN A 15 21.19 6.66 -10.38
N LYS A 16 21.36 7.98 -10.31
CA LYS A 16 20.28 8.94 -10.64
C LYS A 16 19.70 8.84 -12.06
N ASP A 17 20.44 8.27 -12.99
CA ASP A 17 20.04 8.13 -14.40
C ASP A 17 19.55 6.70 -14.73
N ASP A 18 19.72 5.74 -13.82
CA ASP A 18 19.26 4.34 -13.93
C ASP A 18 18.45 3.96 -12.69
N VAL A 19 17.18 4.32 -12.70
CA VAL A 19 16.22 4.11 -11.62
C VAL A 19 14.93 3.53 -12.19
N ILE A 20 14.37 2.52 -11.54
CA ILE A 20 13.11 1.89 -11.93
C ILE A 20 12.09 1.99 -10.78
N TYR A 21 10.91 2.54 -11.07
CA TYR A 21 9.81 2.78 -10.12
C TYR A 21 8.58 1.89 -10.38
N ASN A 22 8.77 0.66 -10.79
CA ASN A 22 7.70 -0.29 -11.09
C ASN A 22 7.33 -1.16 -9.88
N THR A 23 7.31 -0.59 -8.68
CA THR A 23 6.86 -1.28 -7.47
C THR A 23 5.67 -0.56 -6.85
N ALA A 24 4.59 -1.31 -6.59
CA ALA A 24 3.40 -0.80 -5.91
C ALA A 24 3.60 -0.73 -4.39
N ASP A 25 4.40 -1.63 -3.85
CA ASP A 25 4.51 -1.94 -2.42
C ASP A 25 5.77 -1.37 -1.74
N GLY A 26 6.71 -0.77 -2.49
CA GLY A 26 7.98 -0.29 -1.93
C GLY A 26 7.82 0.68 -0.76
N ASN A 27 6.98 1.72 -0.91
CA ASN A 27 6.69 2.66 0.18
C ASN A 27 6.00 1.96 1.36
N LEU A 28 5.12 1.00 1.05
CA LEU A 28 4.29 0.32 2.04
C LEU A 28 5.15 -0.57 2.96
N TRP A 29 6.04 -1.35 2.36
CA TRP A 29 7.01 -2.16 3.10
C TRP A 29 7.99 -1.29 3.88
N PHE A 30 8.49 -0.21 3.30
CA PHE A 30 9.42 0.69 3.99
C PHE A 30 8.83 1.22 5.30
N VAL A 31 7.61 1.76 5.29
CA VAL A 31 6.96 2.28 6.50
C VAL A 31 6.75 1.18 7.53
N ARG A 32 6.35 -0.01 7.07
CA ARG A 32 6.18 -1.17 7.94
C ARG A 32 7.49 -1.60 8.59
N GLU A 33 8.57 -1.73 7.81
CA GLU A 33 9.86 -2.20 8.34
C GLU A 33 10.50 -1.20 9.31
N VAL A 34 10.33 0.11 9.11
CA VAL A 34 10.73 1.12 10.11
C VAL A 34 9.94 0.93 11.41
N TRP A 35 8.64 0.65 11.32
CA TRP A 35 7.81 0.38 12.50
C TRP A 35 8.23 -0.90 13.21
N GLU A 36 8.44 -2.00 12.48
CA GLU A 36 8.92 -3.27 13.04
C GLU A 36 10.28 -3.08 13.73
N TYR A 37 11.21 -2.38 13.09
CA TYR A 37 12.51 -2.06 13.70
C TYR A 37 12.33 -1.33 15.04
N LEU A 38 11.48 -0.30 15.07
CA LEU A 38 11.18 0.44 16.31
C LEU A 38 10.60 -0.49 17.40
N GLN A 39 9.67 -1.38 17.03
CA GLN A 39 9.06 -2.30 17.99
C GLN A 39 10.08 -3.27 18.61
N TYR A 40 11.07 -3.70 17.86
CA TYR A 40 12.13 -4.60 18.35
C TYR A 40 13.25 -3.88 19.11
N THR A 41 13.59 -2.67 18.73
CA THR A 41 14.78 -1.97 19.28
C THR A 41 14.47 -0.87 20.27
N GLY A 42 13.27 -0.24 20.13
CA GLY A 42 12.94 0.98 20.88
C GLY A 42 13.76 2.21 20.43
N ASP A 43 14.39 2.19 19.25
CA ASP A 43 15.26 3.24 18.73
C ASP A 43 14.45 4.44 18.25
N VAL A 44 14.14 5.34 19.20
CA VAL A 44 13.37 6.56 18.94
C VAL A 44 14.17 7.59 18.13
N ASP A 45 15.47 7.62 18.29
CA ASP A 45 16.34 8.55 17.55
C ASP A 45 16.33 8.20 16.06
N PHE A 46 16.39 6.93 15.73
CA PHE A 46 16.21 6.45 14.36
C PHE A 46 14.83 6.83 13.81
N LEU A 47 13.75 6.59 14.58
CA LEU A 47 12.41 6.98 14.16
C LEU A 47 12.31 8.48 13.83
N ASN A 48 12.84 9.33 14.71
CA ASN A 48 12.87 10.78 14.49
C ASN A 48 13.62 11.14 13.20
N SER A 49 14.74 10.46 12.92
CA SER A 49 15.50 10.68 11.68
C SER A 49 14.75 10.25 10.42
N MET A 50 13.83 9.28 10.53
CA MET A 50 13.04 8.76 9.42
C MET A 50 11.70 9.45 9.22
N TRP A 51 11.28 10.31 10.15
CA TRP A 51 9.94 10.92 10.12
C TRP A 51 9.61 11.64 8.82
N ASP A 52 10.48 12.51 8.33
CA ASP A 52 10.24 13.27 7.12
C ASP A 52 10.14 12.36 5.88
N VAL A 53 10.90 11.26 5.86
CA VAL A 53 10.87 10.28 4.77
C VAL A 53 9.57 9.48 4.81
N ILE A 54 9.13 9.04 5.99
CA ILE A 54 7.84 8.35 6.18
C ILE A 54 6.69 9.25 5.75
N LYS A 55 6.70 10.50 6.23
CA LYS A 55 5.68 11.49 5.88
C LYS A 55 5.62 11.72 4.38
N LEU A 56 6.77 11.94 3.73
CA LEU A 56 6.86 12.12 2.30
C LEU A 56 6.32 10.91 1.53
N ALA A 57 6.68 9.69 1.94
CA ALA A 57 6.21 8.46 1.29
C ALA A 57 4.69 8.34 1.34
N ILE A 58 4.07 8.54 2.51
CA ILE A 58 2.61 8.44 2.67
C ILE A 58 1.89 9.57 1.94
N GLU A 59 2.33 10.82 2.09
CA GLU A 59 1.67 11.97 1.47
C GLU A 59 1.77 11.94 -0.06
N SER A 60 2.89 11.45 -0.61
CA SER A 60 3.02 11.28 -2.06
C SER A 60 2.06 10.23 -2.61
N ASP A 61 1.86 9.15 -1.89
CA ASP A 61 0.91 8.09 -2.26
C ASP A 61 -0.54 8.59 -2.17
N ILE A 62 -0.88 9.34 -1.11
CA ILE A 62 -2.18 9.99 -0.99
C ILE A 62 -2.45 10.93 -2.16
N LYS A 63 -1.48 11.77 -2.50
CA LYS A 63 -1.63 12.81 -3.52
C LYS A 63 -1.68 12.27 -4.94
N ASN A 64 -0.83 11.28 -5.26
CA ASN A 64 -0.54 10.92 -6.64
C ASN A 64 -1.07 9.55 -7.06
N ARG A 65 -1.41 8.70 -6.09
CA ARG A 65 -1.74 7.30 -6.38
C ARG A 65 -3.04 6.79 -5.74
N THR A 66 -3.81 7.62 -5.04
CA THR A 66 -5.11 7.20 -4.51
C THR A 66 -6.25 7.67 -5.40
N ASP A 67 -7.27 6.81 -5.52
CA ASP A 67 -8.49 7.12 -6.23
C ASP A 67 -9.59 7.69 -5.30
N GLU A 68 -10.76 7.93 -5.87
CA GLU A 68 -11.94 8.45 -5.17
C GLU A 68 -12.47 7.52 -4.07
N PHE A 69 -12.10 6.25 -4.08
CA PHE A 69 -12.45 5.26 -3.04
C PHE A 69 -11.37 5.15 -1.96
N GLY A 70 -10.27 5.89 -2.10
CA GLY A 70 -9.11 5.82 -1.21
C GLY A 70 -8.18 4.63 -1.48
N PHE A 71 -8.42 3.86 -2.54
CA PHE A 71 -7.55 2.74 -2.93
C PHE A 71 -6.25 3.22 -3.55
N LEU A 72 -5.15 2.56 -3.23
CA LEU A 72 -3.86 2.83 -3.85
C LEU A 72 -3.81 2.19 -5.24
N LEU A 73 -3.58 3.03 -6.26
CA LEU A 73 -3.49 2.60 -7.64
C LEU A 73 -2.07 2.14 -8.01
N HIS A 74 -2.00 1.16 -8.90
CA HIS A 74 -0.75 0.63 -9.45
C HIS A 74 -0.93 0.14 -10.88
N GLY A 75 0.15 -0.08 -11.60
CA GLY A 75 0.12 -0.78 -12.89
C GLY A 75 -0.14 -2.28 -12.72
N ASP A 76 -0.61 -2.93 -13.78
CA ASP A 76 -0.98 -4.36 -13.77
C ASP A 76 0.19 -5.32 -13.51
N ALA A 77 1.44 -4.83 -13.61
CA ALA A 77 2.68 -5.56 -13.35
C ALA A 77 3.59 -4.86 -12.34
N ASP A 78 3.05 -4.07 -11.43
CA ASP A 78 3.81 -3.38 -10.39
C ASP A 78 3.74 -4.09 -9.03
N THR A 79 2.97 -5.19 -8.94
CA THR A 79 2.94 -6.06 -7.75
C THR A 79 4.03 -7.12 -7.85
N TRP A 80 4.24 -7.92 -6.80
CA TRP A 80 5.18 -9.05 -6.84
C TRP A 80 4.87 -10.09 -7.95
N MET A 81 3.66 -10.05 -8.55
CA MET A 81 3.25 -10.89 -9.68
C MET A 81 3.52 -10.19 -11.02
N ASP A 82 4.72 -9.69 -11.22
CA ASP A 82 5.14 -8.81 -12.31
C ASP A 82 5.70 -9.54 -13.54
N ALA A 83 5.81 -10.87 -13.48
CA ALA A 83 6.44 -11.67 -14.53
C ALA A 83 5.80 -11.46 -15.90
N ARG A 84 6.63 -11.14 -16.90
CA ARG A 84 6.25 -10.89 -18.30
C ARG A 84 7.08 -11.76 -19.24
N ILE A 85 6.51 -12.14 -20.37
CA ILE A 85 7.25 -12.75 -21.47
C ILE A 85 7.51 -11.69 -22.53
N LYS A 86 8.77 -11.41 -22.85
CA LYS A 86 9.21 -10.49 -23.92
C LYS A 86 8.50 -9.12 -23.90
N GLY A 87 8.29 -8.55 -22.72
CA GLY A 87 7.68 -7.24 -22.55
C GLY A 87 6.17 -7.18 -22.85
N GLN A 88 5.53 -8.32 -23.03
CA GLN A 88 4.08 -8.44 -23.21
C GLN A 88 3.32 -8.18 -21.89
N GLN A 89 2.02 -8.37 -21.91
CA GLN A 89 1.19 -8.31 -20.70
C GLN A 89 1.71 -9.26 -19.62
N PRO A 90 1.53 -8.94 -18.32
CA PRO A 90 1.87 -9.86 -17.24
C PRO A 90 1.20 -11.21 -17.43
N LEU A 91 1.86 -12.28 -16.99
CA LEU A 91 1.27 -13.61 -16.93
C LEU A 91 0.05 -13.68 -16.01
N SER A 92 0.01 -12.82 -15.02
CA SER A 92 -1.07 -12.69 -14.05
C SER A 92 -1.47 -11.22 -13.89
N PRO A 93 -2.15 -10.60 -14.87
CA PRO A 93 -2.55 -9.21 -14.78
C PRO A 93 -3.54 -9.03 -13.63
N ARG A 94 -3.29 -8.04 -12.77
CA ARG A 94 -4.09 -7.78 -11.57
C ARG A 94 -4.76 -6.40 -11.59
N GLY A 95 -4.87 -5.80 -12.76
CA GLY A 95 -5.48 -4.48 -12.91
C GLY A 95 -4.70 -3.40 -12.13
N SER A 96 -5.43 -2.48 -11.54
CA SER A 96 -4.85 -1.35 -10.80
C SER A 96 -5.14 -1.37 -9.29
N ARG A 97 -5.89 -2.35 -8.81
CA ARG A 97 -6.32 -2.46 -7.39
C ARG A 97 -6.24 -3.91 -6.95
N ALA A 98 -5.05 -4.34 -6.56
CA ALA A 98 -4.81 -5.68 -6.02
C ALA A 98 -5.11 -5.72 -4.51
N ASN A 99 -5.67 -6.81 -4.00
CA ASN A 99 -6.11 -6.93 -2.61
C ASN A 99 -4.96 -6.77 -1.60
N ASP A 100 -3.81 -7.41 -1.84
CA ASP A 100 -2.62 -7.30 -0.99
C ASP A 100 -2.09 -5.86 -0.92
N ILE A 101 -2.10 -5.14 -2.04
CA ILE A 101 -1.70 -3.73 -2.06
C ILE A 101 -2.64 -2.87 -1.21
N GLN A 102 -3.95 -3.10 -1.28
CA GLN A 102 -4.91 -2.34 -0.46
C GLN A 102 -4.75 -2.65 1.03
N VAL A 103 -4.46 -3.88 1.38
CA VAL A 103 -4.20 -4.26 2.78
C VAL A 103 -2.91 -3.64 3.31
N LEU A 104 -1.83 -3.68 2.52
CA LEU A 104 -0.58 -3.01 2.87
C LEU A 104 -0.77 -1.49 2.99
N TRP A 105 -1.57 -0.90 2.10
CA TRP A 105 -1.90 0.53 2.15
C TRP A 105 -2.66 0.91 3.42
N TYR A 106 -3.70 0.16 3.76
CA TYR A 106 -4.39 0.30 5.05
C TYR A 106 -3.42 0.23 6.23
N THR A 107 -2.55 -0.77 6.23
CA THR A 107 -1.52 -0.98 7.25
C THR A 107 -0.57 0.21 7.35
N THR A 108 -0.10 0.72 6.20
CA THR A 108 0.79 1.87 6.12
C THR A 108 0.17 3.12 6.73
N LEU A 109 -1.09 3.40 6.42
CA LEU A 109 -1.84 4.52 6.99
C LEU A 109 -2.03 4.38 8.51
N MET A 110 -2.35 3.17 8.99
CA MET A 110 -2.50 2.90 10.43
C MET A 110 -1.17 3.03 11.18
N ILE A 111 -0.09 2.49 10.64
CA ILE A 111 1.25 2.62 11.20
C ILE A 111 1.69 4.09 11.19
N GLY A 112 1.53 4.76 10.06
CA GLY A 112 1.84 6.18 9.94
C GLY A 112 1.08 7.04 10.96
N SER A 113 -0.22 6.76 11.14
CA SER A 113 -1.04 7.41 12.18
C SER A 113 -0.48 7.19 13.59
N ASN A 114 -0.07 5.96 13.91
CA ASN A 114 0.50 5.63 15.21
C ASN A 114 1.85 6.35 15.42
N ILE A 115 2.71 6.37 14.41
CA ILE A 115 3.99 7.10 14.44
C ILE A 115 3.74 8.60 14.62
N ALA A 116 2.84 9.19 13.84
CA ALA A 116 2.48 10.60 13.93
C ALA A 116 1.99 10.95 15.35
N LYS A 117 1.11 10.12 15.91
CA LYS A 117 0.62 10.28 17.28
C LYS A 117 1.77 10.22 18.30
N TYR A 118 2.65 9.24 18.17
CA TYR A 118 3.83 9.11 19.05
C TYR A 118 4.73 10.33 19.01
N LEU A 119 4.86 10.98 17.84
CA LEU A 119 5.62 12.19 17.60
C LEU A 119 4.82 13.48 17.88
N ASN A 120 3.66 13.41 18.54
CA ASN A 120 2.76 14.54 18.84
C ASN A 120 2.26 15.30 17.60
N GLN A 121 2.11 14.62 16.46
CA GLN A 121 1.56 15.15 15.22
C GLN A 121 0.07 14.74 15.11
N GLU A 122 -0.76 15.23 16.02
CA GLU A 122 -2.17 14.79 16.20
C GLU A 122 -3.02 15.00 14.93
N GLU A 123 -2.85 16.11 14.22
CA GLU A 123 -3.61 16.42 13.00
C GLU A 123 -3.31 15.39 11.90
N ILE A 124 -2.05 15.11 11.65
CA ILE A 124 -1.60 14.11 10.67
C ILE A 124 -2.07 12.71 11.09
N SER A 125 -1.96 12.38 12.37
CA SER A 125 -2.42 11.10 12.91
C SER A 125 -3.90 10.88 12.62
N ASN A 126 -4.75 11.87 12.90
CA ASN A 126 -6.18 11.78 12.68
C ASN A 126 -6.52 11.67 11.19
N GLU A 127 -5.90 12.49 10.33
CA GLU A 127 -6.10 12.44 8.88
C GLU A 127 -5.78 11.05 8.32
N TRP A 128 -4.60 10.50 8.64
CA TRP A 128 -4.22 9.19 8.10
C TRP A 128 -5.08 8.05 8.64
N LYS A 129 -5.55 8.16 9.90
CA LYS A 129 -6.50 7.20 10.47
C LYS A 129 -7.85 7.23 9.75
N GLU A 130 -8.36 8.41 9.41
CA GLU A 130 -9.61 8.54 8.65
C GLU A 130 -9.46 7.95 7.24
N LYS A 131 -8.34 8.20 6.57
CA LYS A 131 -8.04 7.57 5.28
C LYS A 131 -7.96 6.04 5.38
N ALA A 132 -7.32 5.50 6.42
CA ALA A 132 -7.29 4.07 6.68
C ALA A 132 -8.71 3.50 6.86
N ASN A 133 -9.56 4.17 7.62
CA ASN A 133 -10.96 3.75 7.79
C ASN A 133 -11.73 3.76 6.46
N THR A 134 -11.50 4.75 5.61
CA THR A 134 -12.09 4.80 4.26
C THR A 134 -11.65 3.58 3.43
N VAL A 135 -10.36 3.26 3.43
CA VAL A 135 -9.83 2.06 2.75
C VAL A 135 -10.50 0.79 3.29
N LYS A 136 -10.60 0.64 4.62
CA LYS A 136 -11.23 -0.52 5.26
C LYS A 136 -12.69 -0.69 4.85
N VAL A 137 -13.49 0.36 4.94
CA VAL A 137 -14.92 0.33 4.59
C VAL A 137 -15.11 -0.02 3.11
N ASN A 138 -14.33 0.61 2.23
CA ASN A 138 -14.44 0.35 0.80
C ASN A 138 -13.85 -1.02 0.41
N PHE A 139 -12.81 -1.50 1.10
CA PHE A 139 -12.32 -2.86 0.89
C PHE A 139 -13.42 -3.90 1.17
N ILE A 140 -14.12 -3.77 2.29
CA ILE A 140 -15.24 -4.67 2.61
C ILE A 140 -16.32 -4.60 1.54
N SER A 141 -16.68 -3.39 1.09
CA SER A 141 -17.76 -3.19 0.12
C SER A 141 -17.43 -3.69 -1.30
N TYR A 142 -16.17 -3.58 -1.73
CA TYR A 142 -15.77 -3.85 -3.11
C TYR A 142 -15.03 -5.18 -3.30
N PHE A 143 -14.30 -5.66 -2.30
CA PHE A 143 -13.52 -6.89 -2.42
C PHE A 143 -14.22 -8.12 -1.82
N LEU A 144 -15.01 -7.94 -0.76
CA LEU A 144 -15.74 -9.05 -0.16
C LEU A 144 -17.00 -9.36 -0.99
N ASN A 145 -17.20 -10.63 -1.30
CA ASN A 145 -18.42 -11.11 -1.93
C ASN A 145 -19.07 -12.14 -1.01
N GLU A 146 -20.13 -11.75 -0.32
CA GLU A 146 -20.83 -12.60 0.64
C GLU A 146 -21.51 -13.81 0.00
N GLU A 147 -22.10 -13.63 -1.19
CA GLU A 147 -22.77 -14.73 -1.90
C GLU A 147 -21.79 -15.86 -2.27
N LYS A 148 -20.58 -15.49 -2.66
CA LYS A 148 -19.52 -16.44 -3.01
C LYS A 148 -18.68 -16.86 -1.81
N ASN A 149 -18.81 -16.16 -0.67
CA ASN A 149 -17.93 -16.28 0.48
C ASN A 149 -16.44 -16.18 0.08
N MET A 150 -16.12 -15.18 -0.72
CA MET A 150 -14.80 -14.98 -1.30
C MET A 150 -14.36 -13.52 -1.21
N ILE A 151 -13.04 -13.33 -1.13
CA ILE A 151 -12.38 -12.03 -1.30
C ILE A 151 -11.82 -11.99 -2.73
N ALA A 152 -12.13 -10.93 -3.48
CA ALA A 152 -11.56 -10.71 -4.80
C ALA A 152 -10.04 -10.55 -4.72
N ASP A 153 -9.31 -11.13 -5.68
CA ASP A 153 -7.87 -10.93 -5.81
C ASP A 153 -7.52 -9.51 -6.25
N CYS A 154 -8.33 -8.97 -7.15
CA CYS A 154 -8.21 -7.58 -7.59
C CYS A 154 -9.53 -7.04 -8.12
N LEU A 155 -9.60 -5.72 -8.24
CA LEU A 155 -10.68 -5.03 -8.97
C LEU A 155 -10.16 -4.60 -10.34
N LYS A 156 -10.85 -5.01 -11.37
CA LYS A 156 -10.64 -4.60 -12.77
C LYS A 156 -11.45 -3.34 -13.09
N GLU A 157 -11.52 -2.98 -14.36
CA GLU A 157 -12.33 -1.85 -14.82
C GLU A 157 -13.75 -1.90 -14.26
N LYS A 158 -14.31 -0.74 -13.96
CA LYS A 158 -15.65 -0.57 -13.36
C LYS A 158 -15.83 -1.37 -12.06
N ASN A 159 -14.76 -1.55 -11.30
CA ASN A 159 -14.74 -2.31 -10.03
C ASN A 159 -15.20 -3.77 -10.17
N THR A 160 -15.03 -4.36 -11.35
CA THR A 160 -15.35 -5.78 -11.56
C THR A 160 -14.41 -6.66 -10.76
N GLN A 161 -14.97 -7.52 -9.90
CA GLN A 161 -14.23 -8.43 -9.04
C GLN A 161 -13.58 -9.57 -9.84
N ASP A 162 -12.30 -9.83 -9.61
CA ASP A 162 -11.60 -11.03 -10.08
C ASP A 162 -11.43 -12.00 -8.90
N PHE A 163 -11.94 -13.20 -9.03
CA PHE A 163 -11.89 -14.23 -8.00
C PHE A 163 -10.85 -15.31 -8.26
N ALA A 164 -9.76 -14.98 -8.95
CA ALA A 164 -8.63 -15.90 -9.08
C ALA A 164 -8.08 -16.24 -7.69
N ILE A 165 -7.97 -17.53 -7.41
CA ILE A 165 -7.48 -18.02 -6.12
C ILE A 165 -5.95 -17.87 -6.09
N ARG A 166 -5.47 -16.94 -5.27
CA ARG A 166 -4.06 -16.63 -5.06
C ARG A 166 -3.74 -16.47 -3.57
N PRO A 167 -2.49 -16.71 -3.14
CA PRO A 167 -2.12 -16.59 -1.73
C PRO A 167 -2.22 -15.15 -1.19
N ASN A 168 -2.36 -14.16 -2.05
CA ASN A 168 -2.44 -12.73 -1.70
C ASN A 168 -3.57 -12.42 -0.70
N LEU A 169 -4.66 -13.17 -0.76
CA LEU A 169 -5.79 -13.01 0.17
C LEU A 169 -5.37 -13.15 1.65
N PHE A 170 -4.31 -13.90 1.94
CA PHE A 170 -3.84 -14.08 3.33
C PHE A 170 -3.31 -12.80 3.96
N PHE A 171 -2.92 -11.79 3.19
CA PHE A 171 -2.56 -10.49 3.73
C PHE A 171 -3.72 -9.86 4.51
N THR A 172 -4.98 -10.12 4.14
CA THR A 172 -6.15 -9.56 4.83
C THR A 172 -6.26 -9.98 6.29
N PHE A 173 -5.57 -11.06 6.69
CA PHE A 173 -5.60 -11.63 8.02
C PHE A 173 -4.27 -11.53 8.78
N SER A 174 -3.19 -11.13 8.11
CA SER A 174 -1.84 -11.33 8.65
C SER A 174 -1.18 -10.08 9.24
N VAL A 175 -1.56 -8.86 8.81
CA VAL A 175 -0.87 -7.65 9.27
C VAL A 175 -1.84 -6.51 9.36
N PRO A 176 -1.68 -5.61 10.36
CA PRO A 176 -2.78 -5.33 11.27
C PRO A 176 -4.11 -5.56 10.57
N LYS A 177 -4.85 -6.50 11.10
CA LYS A 177 -6.04 -7.08 10.48
C LYS A 177 -6.94 -6.04 9.85
N LEU A 178 -7.03 -6.03 8.54
CA LEU A 178 -8.06 -5.26 7.86
C LEU A 178 -9.43 -5.88 8.12
N LEU A 179 -9.51 -7.21 8.13
CA LEU A 179 -10.72 -7.97 8.47
C LEU A 179 -10.58 -8.63 9.85
N ASP A 180 -11.61 -8.52 10.66
CA ASP A 180 -11.65 -9.02 12.06
C ASP A 180 -12.16 -10.48 12.20
N LYS A 181 -12.20 -11.27 11.19
CA LYS A 181 -12.68 -12.66 11.01
C LYS A 181 -13.91 -12.75 10.10
#